data_24105ffba3cbcf94976c90074994ac3e
#
_entry.id   24105ffba3cbcf94976c90074994ac3e
#
_cell.length_a   1.000
_cell.length_b   1.000
_cell.length_c   1.000
_cell.angle_alpha   90.00
_cell.angle_beta   90.00
_cell.angle_gamma   90.00
#
_symmetry.space_group_name_H-M   'P 1'
#
loop_
_entity.id
_entity.type
_entity.pdbx_description
1 polymer ?
#
loop_
_entity_poly.entity_id
_entity_poly.type
_entity_poly.pdbx_seq_one_letter_code
_entity_poly.pdbx_strand_id
1 'polypeptide(L)'
;PATLAQSFATANGTANGTPATVVYNDSVGGAKAWQFAVSPSTGVADLGLDNALCQHALVSGKDLATGAPLSATSTPTKAQSDAVRAGIAEVLHSANLRGKPTLIVAGRSDALVPVNHNARAYTALNRQVEGSASQLRYIEVEHGQHFDAFLPFSGFDTRFVPLHTYFN
;
A
#
# COMPACT_ATOMS: atom_id res chain seq x y z
N PRO A 1 14.67 5.39 12.20
CA PRO A 1 13.81 5.27 13.40
C PRO A 1 13.36 6.63 13.94
N ALA A 2 14.28 7.58 14.17
CA ALA A 2 13.92 8.91 14.68
C ALA A 2 13.01 9.68 13.70
N THR A 3 13.28 9.61 12.42
CA THR A 3 12.49 10.28 11.38
C THR A 3 11.05 9.73 11.32
N LEU A 4 10.89 8.42 11.48
CA LEU A 4 9.58 7.80 11.51
C LEU A 4 8.79 8.22 12.76
N ALA A 5 9.42 8.23 13.93
CA ALA A 5 8.81 8.66 15.17
C ALA A 5 8.38 10.14 15.11
N GLN A 6 9.21 11.00 14.54
CA GLN A 6 8.90 12.43 14.36
C GLN A 6 7.73 12.62 13.38
N SER A 7 7.73 11.92 12.26
CA SER A 7 6.66 11.97 11.28
C SER A 7 5.34 11.49 11.87
N PHE A 8 5.38 10.42 12.67
CA PHE A 8 4.21 9.88 13.35
C PHE A 8 3.65 10.86 14.40
N ALA A 9 4.52 11.44 15.21
CA ALA A 9 4.14 12.44 16.22
C ALA A 9 3.47 13.67 15.57
N THR A 10 4.03 14.17 14.48
CA THR A 10 3.48 15.30 13.73
C THR A 10 2.12 14.99 13.15
N ALA A 11 1.95 13.80 12.54
CA ALA A 11 0.70 13.40 11.92
C ALA A 11 -0.46 13.22 12.92
N ASN A 12 -0.14 12.81 14.14
CA ASN A 12 -1.14 12.53 15.17
C ASN A 12 -1.27 13.63 16.24
N GLY A 13 -0.55 14.73 16.10
CA GLY A 13 -0.57 15.84 17.07
C GLY A 13 0.05 15.49 18.42
N THR A 14 0.80 14.40 18.52
CA THR A 14 1.53 14.02 19.75
C THR A 14 2.86 14.73 19.84
N ALA A 15 3.37 14.91 21.06
CA ALA A 15 4.66 15.52 21.26
C ALA A 15 5.78 14.66 20.64
N ASN A 16 6.77 15.33 20.03
CA ASN A 16 7.94 14.65 19.50
C ASN A 16 8.67 13.90 20.64
N GLY A 17 9.02 12.65 20.37
CA GLY A 17 9.65 11.78 21.36
C GLY A 17 8.67 10.94 22.19
N THR A 18 7.35 11.10 22.01
CA THR A 18 6.37 10.19 22.61
C THR A 18 6.56 8.78 22.05
N PRO A 19 6.69 7.74 22.92
CA PRO A 19 6.81 6.37 22.44
C PRO A 19 5.60 5.99 21.57
N ALA A 20 5.85 5.44 20.40
CA ALA A 20 4.83 4.93 19.52
C ALA A 20 5.01 3.43 19.35
N THR A 21 3.91 2.69 19.45
CA THR A 21 3.86 1.27 19.12
C THR A 21 3.33 1.13 17.69
N VAL A 22 4.12 0.50 16.83
CA VAL A 22 3.65 0.13 15.51
C VAL A 22 2.86 -1.16 15.64
N VAL A 23 1.57 -1.10 15.38
CA VAL A 23 0.69 -2.28 15.36
C VAL A 23 0.43 -2.64 13.92
N TYR A 24 0.85 -3.84 13.52
CA TYR A 24 0.50 -4.39 12.23
C TYR A 24 -0.95 -4.89 12.26
N ASN A 25 -1.74 -4.45 11.31
CA ASN A 25 -3.05 -5.03 11.09
C ASN A 25 -2.90 -6.32 10.27
N ASP A 26 -3.01 -7.44 10.94
CA ASP A 26 -2.92 -8.78 10.37
C ASP A 26 -4.27 -9.36 9.95
N SER A 27 -5.34 -8.59 10.06
CA SER A 27 -6.69 -9.02 9.72
C SER A 27 -6.90 -9.15 8.21
N VAL A 28 -6.06 -8.51 7.41
CA VAL A 28 -6.14 -8.52 5.95
C VAL A 28 -5.57 -9.83 5.41
N GLY A 29 -6.42 -10.62 4.73
CA GLY A 29 -6.03 -11.89 4.12
C GLY A 29 -6.22 -13.12 4.99
N GLY A 30 -6.64 -12.98 6.25
CA GLY A 30 -7.13 -14.09 7.10
C GLY A 30 -6.08 -15.07 7.61
N ALA A 31 -4.85 -15.04 7.13
CA ALA A 31 -3.79 -15.95 7.57
C ALA A 31 -2.91 -15.28 8.64
N LYS A 32 -3.00 -15.76 9.86
CA LYS A 32 -2.18 -15.29 11.00
C LYS A 32 -0.90 -16.09 11.21
N ALA A 33 -0.56 -17.00 10.30
CA ALA A 33 0.58 -17.90 10.46
C ALA A 33 1.90 -17.16 10.65
N TRP A 34 2.08 -16.01 10.04
CA TRP A 34 3.27 -15.20 10.17
C TRP A 34 3.45 -14.56 11.57
N GLN A 35 2.38 -14.42 12.37
CA GLN A 35 2.48 -13.92 13.74
C GLN A 35 3.29 -14.83 14.65
N PHE A 36 3.37 -16.10 14.29
CA PHE A 36 4.12 -17.12 15.04
C PHE A 36 5.49 -17.38 14.45
N ALA A 37 5.86 -16.68 13.37
CA ALA A 37 7.18 -16.82 12.78
C ALA A 37 8.24 -16.30 13.75
N VAL A 38 9.39 -16.92 13.73
CA VAL A 38 10.57 -16.47 14.46
C VAL A 38 11.45 -15.72 13.46
N SER A 39 11.84 -14.51 13.80
CA SER A 39 12.76 -13.71 12.99
C SER A 39 14.11 -14.40 12.89
N PRO A 40 14.63 -14.70 11.69
CA PRO A 40 15.99 -15.22 11.52
C PRO A 40 17.08 -14.27 12.03
N SER A 41 16.82 -12.97 12.00
CA SER A 41 17.80 -11.96 12.41
C SER A 41 17.88 -11.76 13.92
N THR A 42 16.78 -11.92 14.63
CA THR A 42 16.71 -11.63 16.07
C THR A 42 16.45 -12.86 16.95
N GLY A 43 15.98 -13.96 16.39
CA GLY A 43 15.62 -15.17 17.11
C GLY A 43 14.36 -15.06 17.97
N VAL A 44 13.61 -13.97 17.88
CA VAL A 44 12.36 -13.75 18.61
C VAL A 44 11.17 -13.71 17.68
N ALA A 45 9.96 -13.70 18.24
CA ALA A 45 8.74 -13.61 17.46
C ALA A 45 8.78 -12.36 16.55
N ASP A 46 8.53 -12.58 15.27
CA ASP A 46 8.53 -11.55 14.24
C ASP A 46 7.10 -11.19 13.87
N LEU A 47 6.79 -9.92 13.92
CA LEU A 47 5.51 -9.36 13.46
C LEU A 47 5.55 -8.99 11.97
N GLY A 48 6.33 -9.72 11.18
CA GLY A 48 6.45 -9.53 9.74
C GLY A 48 7.54 -8.55 9.31
N LEU A 49 8.39 -8.07 10.22
CA LEU A 49 9.46 -7.11 9.90
C LEU A 49 10.47 -7.69 8.92
N ASP A 50 11.01 -8.88 9.19
CA ASP A 50 11.99 -9.52 8.30
C ASP A 50 11.38 -9.79 6.92
N ASN A 51 10.10 -10.16 6.86
CA ASN A 51 9.40 -10.32 5.60
C ASN A 51 9.29 -8.99 4.84
N ALA A 52 8.91 -7.90 5.51
CA ALA A 52 8.83 -6.58 4.90
C ALA A 52 10.20 -6.10 4.39
N LEU A 53 11.26 -6.31 5.15
CA LEU A 53 12.63 -5.98 4.76
C LEU A 53 13.08 -6.83 3.55
N CYS A 54 12.79 -8.12 3.54
CA CYS A 54 13.07 -9.01 2.42
C CYS A 54 12.33 -8.58 1.15
N GLN A 55 11.03 -8.29 1.24
CA GLN A 55 10.24 -7.80 0.11
C GLN A 55 10.78 -6.47 -0.41
N HIS A 56 11.14 -5.55 0.48
CA HIS A 56 11.74 -4.28 0.07
C HIS A 56 13.07 -4.49 -0.66
N ALA A 57 13.93 -5.39 -0.17
CA ALA A 57 15.20 -5.72 -0.82
C ALA A 57 14.98 -6.35 -2.21
N LEU A 58 14.00 -7.26 -2.34
CA LEU A 58 13.62 -7.87 -3.61
C LEU A 58 13.16 -6.84 -4.65
N VAL A 59 12.32 -5.88 -4.25
CA VAL A 59 11.79 -4.85 -5.15
C VAL A 59 12.82 -3.79 -5.48
N SER A 60 13.63 -3.35 -4.50
CA SER A 60 14.64 -2.30 -4.70
C SER A 60 15.91 -2.79 -5.39
N GLY A 61 16.21 -4.09 -5.29
CA GLY A 61 17.47 -4.67 -5.75
C GLY A 61 18.67 -4.30 -4.88
N LYS A 62 18.42 -3.84 -3.65
CA LYS A 62 19.45 -3.34 -2.74
C LYS A 62 19.40 -4.02 -1.38
N ASP A 63 20.55 -4.23 -0.80
CA ASP A 63 20.70 -4.53 0.61
C ASP A 63 20.32 -3.32 1.44
N LEU A 64 19.41 -3.50 2.39
CA LEU A 64 18.83 -2.38 3.14
C LEU A 64 19.76 -1.83 4.23
N ALA A 65 20.69 -2.64 4.71
CA ALA A 65 21.65 -2.20 5.74
C ALA A 65 22.76 -1.36 5.14
N THR A 66 23.23 -1.72 3.95
CA THR A 66 24.39 -1.12 3.31
C THR A 66 24.03 -0.18 2.15
N GLY A 67 22.82 -0.31 1.58
CA GLY A 67 22.41 0.38 0.35
C GLY A 67 23.09 -0.17 -0.92
N ALA A 68 23.95 -1.18 -0.79
CA ALA A 68 24.66 -1.79 -1.92
C ALA A 68 23.71 -2.62 -2.78
N PRO A 69 23.98 -2.76 -4.10
CA PRO A 69 23.25 -3.69 -4.94
C PRO A 69 23.33 -5.12 -4.42
N LEU A 70 22.24 -5.89 -4.54
CA LEU A 70 22.24 -7.31 -4.22
C LEU A 70 23.22 -8.08 -5.11
N SER A 71 23.83 -9.11 -4.57
CA SER A 71 24.79 -9.98 -5.24
C SER A 71 24.24 -11.41 -5.39
N ALA A 72 25.03 -12.29 -5.98
CA ALA A 72 24.69 -13.70 -6.06
C ALA A 72 24.67 -14.39 -4.68
N THR A 73 25.36 -13.82 -3.68
CA THR A 73 25.50 -14.38 -2.33
C THR A 73 24.72 -13.60 -1.26
N SER A 74 24.00 -12.54 -1.65
CA SER A 74 23.12 -11.80 -0.74
C SER A 74 21.90 -12.64 -0.32
N THR A 75 21.24 -12.22 0.75
CA THR A 75 19.94 -12.74 1.17
C THR A 75 18.96 -11.55 1.29
N PRO A 76 17.98 -11.42 0.37
CA PRO A 76 17.75 -12.21 -0.86
C PRO A 76 18.86 -12.02 -1.91
N THR A 77 18.94 -12.96 -2.86
CA THR A 77 19.93 -12.88 -3.93
C THR A 77 19.51 -11.91 -5.05
N LYS A 78 20.50 -11.44 -5.82
CA LYS A 78 20.23 -10.64 -7.02
C LYS A 78 19.29 -11.36 -8.01
N ALA A 79 19.45 -12.65 -8.23
CA ALA A 79 18.61 -13.43 -9.15
C ALA A 79 17.14 -13.45 -8.69
N GLN A 80 16.90 -13.59 -7.39
CA GLN A 80 15.54 -13.50 -6.84
C GLN A 80 14.93 -12.11 -7.03
N SER A 81 15.70 -11.06 -6.78
CA SER A 81 15.27 -9.68 -7.03
C SER A 81 14.95 -9.44 -8.51
N ASP A 82 15.82 -9.88 -9.40
CA ASP A 82 15.59 -9.71 -10.84
C ASP A 82 14.31 -10.42 -11.31
N ALA A 83 14.04 -11.63 -10.79
CA ALA A 83 12.81 -12.37 -11.08
C ALA A 83 11.55 -11.65 -10.58
N VAL A 84 11.58 -11.13 -9.34
CA VAL A 84 10.47 -10.36 -8.78
C VAL A 84 10.22 -9.08 -9.60
N ARG A 85 11.27 -8.36 -9.94
CA ARG A 85 11.16 -7.13 -10.75
C ARG A 85 10.66 -7.39 -12.17
N ALA A 86 11.07 -8.49 -12.77
CA ALA A 86 10.53 -8.94 -14.07
C ALA A 86 9.03 -9.24 -13.96
N GLY A 87 8.61 -10.00 -12.95
CA GLY A 87 7.19 -10.29 -12.72
C GLY A 87 6.35 -9.03 -12.44
N ILE A 88 6.90 -8.06 -11.69
CA ILE A 88 6.24 -6.76 -11.50
C ILE A 88 6.07 -6.05 -12.85
N ALA A 89 7.11 -6.05 -13.71
CA ALA A 89 7.06 -5.40 -15.02
C ALA A 89 5.97 -5.99 -15.93
N GLU A 90 5.69 -7.28 -15.82
CA GLU A 90 4.64 -7.95 -16.61
C GLU A 90 3.22 -7.48 -16.25
N VAL A 91 3.01 -7.04 -15.00
CA VAL A 91 1.68 -6.61 -14.51
C VAL A 91 1.55 -5.10 -14.32
N LEU A 92 2.58 -4.33 -14.65
CA LEU A 92 2.52 -2.88 -14.57
C LEU A 92 1.44 -2.30 -15.48
N HIS A 93 0.59 -1.48 -14.90
CA HIS A 93 -0.42 -0.75 -15.65
C HIS A 93 0.22 0.36 -16.47
N SER A 94 -0.08 0.39 -17.78
CA SER A 94 0.32 1.49 -18.64
C SER A 94 -0.46 2.78 -18.37
N ALA A 95 -1.62 2.66 -17.74
CA ALA A 95 -2.65 3.69 -17.61
C ALA A 95 -3.10 4.32 -18.94
N ASN A 96 -2.80 3.67 -20.05
CA ASN A 96 -3.26 4.07 -21.37
C ASN A 96 -4.63 3.43 -21.64
N LEU A 97 -5.69 4.22 -21.47
CA LEU A 97 -7.07 3.81 -21.70
C LEU A 97 -7.49 3.98 -23.17
N ARG A 98 -6.60 4.47 -23.99
CA ARG A 98 -6.85 4.75 -25.42
C ARG A 98 -8.05 5.69 -25.63
N GLY A 99 -8.15 6.72 -24.78
CA GLY A 99 -9.25 7.69 -24.81
C GLY A 99 -10.63 7.12 -24.46
N LYS A 100 -10.70 5.91 -23.87
CA LYS A 100 -11.99 5.33 -23.50
C LYS A 100 -12.58 6.07 -22.31
N PRO A 101 -13.86 6.43 -22.36
CA PRO A 101 -14.57 6.98 -21.19
C PRO A 101 -14.49 5.99 -20.02
N THR A 102 -13.97 6.45 -18.91
CA THR A 102 -13.76 5.62 -17.72
C THR A 102 -14.12 6.43 -16.49
N LEU A 103 -14.80 5.80 -15.54
CA LEU A 103 -15.11 6.37 -14.24
C LEU A 103 -14.44 5.54 -13.15
N ILE A 104 -13.69 6.21 -12.28
CA ILE A 104 -13.16 5.64 -11.05
C ILE A 104 -13.83 6.34 -9.89
N VAL A 105 -14.41 5.56 -8.98
CA VAL A 105 -14.96 6.03 -7.71
C VAL A 105 -14.15 5.38 -6.59
N ALA A 106 -13.61 6.16 -5.68
CA ALA A 106 -12.81 5.65 -4.57
C ALA A 106 -13.17 6.33 -3.25
N GLY A 107 -13.15 5.54 -2.18
CA GLY A 107 -13.41 6.04 -0.83
C GLY A 107 -12.17 6.67 -0.21
N ARG A 108 -12.27 7.90 0.28
CA ARG A 108 -11.16 8.57 0.95
C ARG A 108 -10.78 7.90 2.27
N SER A 109 -11.72 7.24 2.92
CA SER A 109 -11.53 6.51 4.17
C SER A 109 -11.23 5.03 3.98
N ASP A 110 -10.90 4.61 2.75
CA ASP A 110 -10.48 3.23 2.46
C ASP A 110 -9.11 2.96 3.07
N ALA A 111 -9.08 2.13 4.12
CA ALA A 111 -7.87 1.73 4.82
C ALA A 111 -7.25 0.44 4.24
N LEU A 112 -7.98 -0.31 3.42
CA LEU A 112 -7.50 -1.53 2.77
C LEU A 112 -6.76 -1.21 1.48
N VAL A 113 -7.32 -0.31 0.67
CA VAL A 113 -6.73 0.14 -0.60
C VAL A 113 -6.66 1.67 -0.61
N PRO A 114 -5.72 2.26 0.13
CA PRO A 114 -5.64 3.70 0.30
C PRO A 114 -5.50 4.43 -1.05
N VAL A 115 -6.32 5.46 -1.25
CA VAL A 115 -6.44 6.19 -2.53
C VAL A 115 -5.11 6.75 -3.05
N ASN A 116 -4.17 7.11 -2.16
CA ASN A 116 -2.86 7.64 -2.55
C ASN A 116 -2.01 6.62 -3.30
N HIS A 117 -2.18 5.33 -3.00
CA HIS A 117 -1.39 4.25 -3.59
C HIS A 117 -2.14 3.51 -4.70
N ASN A 118 -3.36 3.94 -5.02
CA ASN A 118 -4.22 3.30 -5.99
C ASN A 118 -4.87 4.35 -6.93
N ALA A 119 -6.09 4.77 -6.65
CA ALA A 119 -6.92 5.56 -7.57
C ALA A 119 -6.31 6.91 -7.94
N ARG A 120 -5.72 7.63 -6.97
CA ARG A 120 -5.03 8.90 -7.24
C ARG A 120 -3.80 8.71 -8.11
N ALA A 121 -2.97 7.71 -7.76
CA ALA A 121 -1.75 7.41 -8.50
C ALA A 121 -2.07 6.99 -9.95
N TYR A 122 -3.07 6.12 -10.13
CA TYR A 122 -3.51 5.69 -11.45
C TYR A 122 -4.05 6.86 -12.27
N THR A 123 -4.89 7.71 -11.67
CA THR A 123 -5.45 8.89 -12.36
C THR A 123 -4.35 9.87 -12.78
N ALA A 124 -3.37 10.10 -11.92
CA ALA A 124 -2.23 10.95 -12.25
C ALA A 124 -1.41 10.38 -13.42
N LEU A 125 -1.15 9.06 -13.38
CA LEU A 125 -0.43 8.36 -14.46
C LEU A 125 -1.21 8.42 -15.79
N ASN A 126 -2.53 8.19 -15.76
CA ASN A 126 -3.36 8.29 -16.96
C ASN A 126 -3.30 9.68 -17.59
N ARG A 127 -3.39 10.73 -16.79
CA ARG A 127 -3.27 12.11 -17.28
C ARG A 127 -1.90 12.41 -17.87
N GLN A 128 -0.85 11.82 -17.29
CA GLN A 128 0.50 11.96 -17.83
C GLN A 128 0.66 11.22 -19.16
N VAL A 129 0.04 10.04 -19.31
CA VAL A 129 0.15 9.18 -20.50
C VAL A 129 -0.74 9.67 -21.64
N GLU A 130 -1.99 10.01 -21.36
CA GLU A 130 -2.98 10.38 -22.38
C GLU A 130 -3.15 11.90 -22.58
N GLY A 131 -2.70 12.70 -21.63
CA GLY A 131 -2.79 14.16 -21.71
C GLY A 131 -4.23 14.65 -21.94
N SER A 132 -4.40 15.45 -22.98
CA SER A 132 -5.70 15.99 -23.37
C SER A 132 -6.68 14.96 -23.97
N ALA A 133 -6.20 13.79 -24.36
CA ALA A 133 -7.03 12.69 -24.88
C ALA A 133 -7.67 11.86 -23.76
N SER A 134 -7.25 12.07 -22.51
CA SER A 134 -7.83 11.35 -21.37
C SER A 134 -9.30 11.68 -21.18
N GLN A 135 -10.13 10.64 -21.13
CA GLN A 135 -11.55 10.70 -20.76
C GLN A 135 -11.82 10.06 -19.40
N LEU A 136 -10.77 9.92 -18.59
CA LEU A 136 -10.90 9.40 -17.23
C LEU A 136 -11.52 10.45 -16.31
N ARG A 137 -12.59 10.05 -15.63
CA ARG A 137 -13.21 10.79 -14.52
C ARG A 137 -12.86 10.11 -13.22
N TYR A 138 -12.47 10.90 -12.22
CA TYR A 138 -12.16 10.40 -10.89
C TYR A 138 -13.02 11.12 -9.86
N ILE A 139 -13.77 10.35 -9.07
CA ILE A 139 -14.57 10.83 -7.94
C ILE A 139 -13.99 10.24 -6.67
N GLU A 140 -13.65 11.10 -5.72
CA GLU A 140 -13.21 10.69 -4.40
C GLU A 140 -14.28 11.03 -3.38
N VAL A 141 -14.81 10.01 -2.73
CA VAL A 141 -15.94 10.13 -1.80
C VAL A 141 -15.39 10.27 -0.39
N GLU A 142 -15.62 11.42 0.22
CA GLU A 142 -15.35 11.61 1.65
C GLU A 142 -16.24 10.67 2.47
N HIS A 143 -15.66 10.04 3.51
CA HIS A 143 -16.33 8.99 4.27
C HIS A 143 -16.75 7.74 3.47
N GLY A 144 -16.28 7.57 2.25
CA GLY A 144 -16.36 6.29 1.55
C GLY A 144 -15.29 5.32 2.07
N GLN A 145 -15.66 4.07 2.26
CA GLN A 145 -14.76 2.99 2.68
C GLN A 145 -14.72 1.88 1.63
N HIS A 146 -14.03 0.77 1.92
CA HIS A 146 -13.80 -0.30 0.93
C HIS A 146 -15.06 -1.11 0.58
N PHE A 147 -15.91 -1.40 1.56
CA PHE A 147 -17.06 -2.30 1.40
C PHE A 147 -18.39 -1.64 1.73
N ASP A 148 -19.15 -1.26 0.74
CA ASP A 148 -20.51 -0.75 0.94
C ASP A 148 -21.43 -1.75 1.66
N ALA A 149 -21.22 -3.05 1.43
CA ALA A 149 -22.02 -4.12 2.01
C ALA A 149 -21.96 -4.16 3.56
N PHE A 150 -20.96 -3.56 4.18
CA PHE A 150 -20.81 -3.54 5.63
C PHE A 150 -21.48 -2.34 6.31
N LEU A 151 -21.92 -1.35 5.55
CA LEU A 151 -22.52 -0.14 6.09
C LEU A 151 -23.75 -0.37 6.99
N PRO A 152 -24.64 -1.37 6.72
CA PRO A 152 -25.79 -1.63 7.58
C PRO A 152 -25.48 -2.39 8.86
N PHE A 153 -24.25 -2.89 9.05
CA PHE A 153 -23.91 -3.64 10.25
C PHE A 153 -23.69 -2.73 11.46
N SER A 154 -24.14 -3.17 12.63
CA SER A 154 -23.91 -2.46 13.88
C SER A 154 -22.41 -2.37 14.19
N GLY A 155 -21.96 -1.23 14.64
CA GLY A 155 -20.54 -0.97 14.95
C GLY A 155 -19.77 -0.26 13.84
N PHE A 156 -20.35 -0.12 12.64
CA PHE A 156 -19.80 0.78 11.63
C PHE A 156 -20.17 2.24 11.94
N ASP A 157 -19.27 3.13 11.56
CA ASP A 157 -19.49 4.57 11.70
C ASP A 157 -20.64 5.01 10.75
N THR A 158 -21.67 5.60 11.33
CA THR A 158 -22.85 6.06 10.58
C THR A 158 -22.57 7.21 9.61
N ARG A 159 -21.37 7.79 9.66
CA ARG A 159 -20.91 8.81 8.71
C ARG A 159 -20.46 8.23 7.37
N PHE A 160 -20.19 6.92 7.30
CA PHE A 160 -19.82 6.30 6.04
C PHE A 160 -20.95 6.34 5.03
N VAL A 161 -20.57 6.61 3.78
CA VAL A 161 -21.49 6.70 2.65
C VAL A 161 -21.17 5.64 1.60
N PRO A 162 -22.19 5.08 0.92
CA PRO A 162 -21.98 4.04 -0.07
C PRO A 162 -21.37 4.60 -1.36
N LEU A 163 -20.34 3.92 -1.87
CA LEU A 163 -19.65 4.32 -3.10
C LEU A 163 -20.49 4.04 -4.36
N HIS A 164 -21.30 2.97 -4.34
CA HIS A 164 -22.07 2.57 -5.53
C HIS A 164 -23.04 3.64 -6.01
N THR A 165 -23.49 4.54 -5.16
CA THR A 165 -24.40 5.65 -5.54
C THR A 165 -23.76 6.66 -6.48
N TYR A 166 -22.45 6.67 -6.61
CA TYR A 166 -21.70 7.59 -7.47
C TYR A 166 -21.43 7.04 -8.87
N PHE A 167 -21.92 5.82 -9.17
CA PHE A 167 -21.87 5.22 -10.51
C PHE A 167 -23.15 5.45 -11.33
N ASN A 168 -24.18 6.04 -10.75
CA ASN A 168 -25.49 6.29 -11.39
C ASN A 168 -25.61 7.72 -11.91
#